data_9136193057b97e08303d7451b77a79ae
#
_entry.id   9136193057b97e08303d7451b77a79ae
#
_cell.length_a   1.000
_cell.length_b   1.000
_cell.length_c   1.000
_cell.angle_alpha   90.00
_cell.angle_beta   90.00
_cell.angle_gamma   90.00
#
_symmetry.space_group_name_H-M   'P 1'
#
loop_
_entity.id
_entity.type
_entity.pdbx_description
1 polymer ?
#
loop_
_entity_poly.entity_id
_entity_poly.type
_entity_poly.pdbx_seq_one_letter_code
_entity_poly.pdbx_strand_id
1 'polypeptide(L)'
;MKHYERVCAYIDLDAILHNMDCMKKNIAKDTKIVAVIKTDGYGHGAVRIAKQLEDVPYVWGYAVATAEEALILRHAGMQKPILILGYTFPYSYEDMIWEEIRPAVFREDQAKAFSEAAVRLGKTARIHIKVDTAMSRIGIKPDAEGLAFIEQVMGLPGIEVEGIFTHFAKADEKDKTAVLKQLSIYQAFLKKVEETCTKEIPLKHCSNSAGILELPQANMNLVRAGITLYGLWPSNEVKKEMPLKPVMSLKSHVVYVKTIEKGTQVSYGGTYEAPEKRVIATIPVGYGDGYPRLLSGKGYVLIHGKRAPITGRVCMDQFMVDVTDIMPVAMGDEVTLIGTDGAEKITMEQLGDLSGRFNYELACDISKRVPRAFVKNGEIVATKDYFTDYE
;
A
#
# COMPACT_ATOMS: atom_id res chain seq x y z
N MET A 1 -26.69 2.71 4.86
CA MET A 1 -25.36 3.14 4.36
C MET A 1 -25.56 3.86 3.03
N LYS A 2 -24.70 4.84 2.68
CA LYS A 2 -24.79 5.59 1.41
C LYS A 2 -24.36 4.70 0.24
N HIS A 3 -25.12 4.64 -0.82
CA HIS A 3 -24.76 4.01 -2.08
C HIS A 3 -24.09 5.03 -3.00
N TYR A 4 -22.93 4.69 -3.56
CA TYR A 4 -22.15 5.57 -4.42
C TYR A 4 -22.17 5.01 -5.86
N GLU A 5 -23.06 5.58 -6.69
CA GLU A 5 -23.26 5.10 -8.07
C GLU A 5 -22.25 5.68 -9.06
N ARG A 6 -21.74 6.93 -8.82
CA ARG A 6 -20.79 7.56 -9.74
C ARG A 6 -19.53 6.73 -9.90
N VAL A 7 -18.88 6.44 -8.78
CA VAL A 7 -17.71 5.58 -8.67
C VAL A 7 -17.53 5.18 -7.20
N CYS A 8 -17.11 3.95 -6.94
CA CYS A 8 -16.80 3.47 -5.60
C CYS A 8 -15.68 2.42 -5.65
N ALA A 9 -14.74 2.51 -4.72
CA ALA A 9 -13.77 1.47 -4.46
C ALA A 9 -14.30 0.55 -3.34
N TYR A 10 -14.57 -0.69 -3.66
CA TYR A 10 -14.99 -1.72 -2.71
C TYR A 10 -13.75 -2.41 -2.16
N ILE A 11 -13.61 -2.41 -0.83
CA ILE A 11 -12.46 -2.94 -0.10
C ILE A 11 -12.89 -4.19 0.67
N ASP A 12 -12.42 -5.35 0.23
CA ASP A 12 -12.73 -6.65 0.82
C ASP A 12 -11.84 -6.89 2.07
N LEU A 13 -12.45 -6.78 3.25
CA LEU A 13 -11.78 -6.99 4.53
C LEU A 13 -11.50 -8.48 4.81
N ASP A 14 -12.26 -9.40 4.22
CA ASP A 14 -12.00 -10.83 4.34
C ASP A 14 -10.78 -11.23 3.51
N ALA A 15 -10.58 -10.60 2.34
CA ALA A 15 -9.37 -10.75 1.54
C ALA A 15 -8.12 -10.25 2.28
N ILE A 16 -8.20 -9.17 3.08
CA ILE A 16 -7.11 -8.70 3.95
C ILE A 16 -6.69 -9.81 4.92
N LEU A 17 -7.63 -10.40 5.65
CA LEU A 17 -7.33 -11.49 6.60
C LEU A 17 -6.78 -12.72 5.88
N HIS A 18 -7.38 -13.11 4.76
CA HIS A 18 -6.92 -14.23 3.95
C HIS A 18 -5.45 -14.04 3.52
N ASN A 19 -5.09 -12.88 3.00
CA ASN A 19 -3.73 -12.58 2.55
C ASN A 19 -2.74 -12.60 3.73
N MET A 20 -3.14 -12.05 4.87
CA MET A 20 -2.33 -12.09 6.10
C MET A 20 -2.09 -13.53 6.57
N ASP A 21 -3.12 -14.38 6.56
CA ASP A 21 -3.01 -15.80 6.94
C ASP A 21 -2.12 -16.58 5.97
N CYS A 22 -2.20 -16.29 4.66
CA CYS A 22 -1.30 -16.87 3.67
C CYS A 22 0.16 -16.51 3.95
N MET A 23 0.45 -15.24 4.22
CA MET A 23 1.79 -14.80 4.59
C MET A 23 2.25 -15.41 5.92
N LYS A 24 1.36 -15.52 6.92
CA LYS A 24 1.68 -16.14 8.21
C LYS A 24 2.04 -17.61 8.09
N LYS A 25 1.40 -18.35 7.20
CA LYS A 25 1.74 -19.76 6.91
C LYS A 25 3.09 -19.91 6.22
N ASN A 26 3.60 -18.86 5.55
CA ASN A 26 4.87 -18.88 4.81
C ASN A 26 6.09 -18.44 5.65
N ILE A 27 5.89 -18.12 6.92
CA ILE A 27 6.96 -17.69 7.85
C ILE A 27 6.97 -18.56 9.11
N ALA A 28 8.04 -18.49 9.90
CA ALA A 28 8.16 -19.25 11.14
C ALA A 28 7.03 -18.91 12.13
N LYS A 29 6.68 -19.90 12.97
CA LYS A 29 5.57 -19.80 13.92
C LYS A 29 5.69 -18.58 14.84
N ASP A 30 6.89 -18.27 15.31
CA ASP A 30 7.13 -17.17 16.26
C ASP A 30 7.39 -15.81 15.57
N THR A 31 7.62 -15.79 14.27
CA THR A 31 7.77 -14.56 13.51
C THR A 31 6.45 -13.79 13.46
N LYS A 32 6.49 -12.52 13.85
CA LYS A 32 5.35 -11.60 13.81
C LYS A 32 5.34 -10.81 12.50
N ILE A 33 4.18 -10.26 12.16
CA ILE A 33 3.98 -9.47 10.96
C ILE A 33 3.66 -8.02 11.31
N VAL A 34 4.35 -7.08 10.68
CA VAL A 34 3.98 -5.67 10.63
C VAL A 34 3.12 -5.45 9.39
N ALA A 35 1.90 -4.98 9.55
CA ALA A 35 1.05 -4.57 8.45
C ALA A 35 1.45 -3.17 7.98
N VAL A 36 1.97 -3.05 6.74
CA VAL A 36 2.38 -1.77 6.17
C VAL A 36 1.17 -1.11 5.52
N ILE A 37 0.64 -0.08 6.18
CA ILE A 37 -0.61 0.60 5.83
C ILE A 37 -0.44 2.10 5.57
N LYS A 38 0.76 2.52 5.19
CA LYS A 38 1.06 3.90 4.77
C LYS A 38 0.26 4.31 3.53
N THR A 39 0.20 5.61 3.24
CA THR A 39 -0.54 6.18 2.10
C THR A 39 -2.01 5.76 2.17
N ASP A 40 -2.61 5.93 3.36
CA ASP A 40 -3.98 5.49 3.68
C ASP A 40 -4.24 4.01 3.28
N GLY A 41 -3.32 3.12 3.69
CA GLY A 41 -3.41 1.70 3.33
C GLY A 41 -3.24 1.45 1.83
N TYR A 42 -2.25 2.09 1.18
CA TYR A 42 -2.07 2.04 -0.27
C TYR A 42 -3.39 2.40 -1.00
N GLY A 43 -4.07 3.44 -0.53
CA GLY A 43 -5.35 3.88 -1.08
C GLY A 43 -6.57 3.05 -0.67
N HIS A 44 -6.43 2.03 0.17
CA HIS A 44 -7.52 1.14 0.57
C HIS A 44 -8.25 1.56 1.86
N GLY A 45 -7.73 2.56 2.60
CA GLY A 45 -8.32 3.02 3.87
C GLY A 45 -7.68 2.39 5.10
N ALA A 46 -6.56 2.98 5.58
CA ALA A 46 -5.71 2.44 6.64
C ALA A 46 -6.45 2.13 7.95
N VAL A 47 -7.33 3.02 8.41
CA VAL A 47 -8.04 2.87 9.68
C VAL A 47 -8.91 1.61 9.72
N ARG A 48 -9.63 1.31 8.64
CA ARG A 48 -10.49 0.10 8.57
C ARG A 48 -9.70 -1.18 8.49
N ILE A 49 -8.58 -1.15 7.74
CA ILE A 49 -7.65 -2.27 7.68
C ILE A 49 -7.01 -2.51 9.06
N ALA A 50 -6.57 -1.45 9.74
CA ALA A 50 -6.02 -1.57 11.09
C ALA A 50 -7.05 -2.17 12.06
N LYS A 51 -8.30 -1.68 12.07
CA LYS A 51 -9.38 -2.25 12.89
C LYS A 51 -9.63 -3.73 12.60
N GLN A 52 -9.52 -4.17 11.34
CA GLN A 52 -9.67 -5.57 10.97
C GLN A 52 -8.53 -6.45 11.51
N LEU A 53 -7.34 -5.87 11.68
CA LEU A 53 -6.12 -6.57 12.10
C LEU A 53 -5.79 -6.40 13.59
N GLU A 54 -6.51 -5.54 14.32
CA GLU A 54 -6.18 -5.17 15.71
C GLU A 54 -6.14 -6.38 16.64
N ASP A 55 -7.11 -7.30 16.54
CA ASP A 55 -7.19 -8.48 17.40
C ASP A 55 -6.41 -9.70 16.87
N VAL A 56 -5.72 -9.56 15.72
CA VAL A 56 -4.99 -10.68 15.12
C VAL A 56 -3.67 -10.92 15.88
N PRO A 57 -3.46 -12.08 16.53
CA PRO A 57 -2.39 -12.25 17.52
C PRO A 57 -0.98 -12.32 16.92
N TYR A 58 -0.83 -12.68 15.64
CA TYR A 58 0.46 -12.70 14.95
C TYR A 58 0.81 -11.35 14.30
N VAL A 59 -0.10 -10.38 14.28
CA VAL A 59 0.19 -9.01 13.89
C VAL A 59 0.83 -8.29 15.06
N TRP A 60 2.10 -7.90 14.90
CA TRP A 60 2.83 -7.12 15.90
C TRP A 60 2.28 -5.69 15.97
N GLY A 61 2.00 -5.10 14.83
CA GLY A 61 1.53 -3.72 14.73
C GLY A 61 1.50 -3.24 13.29
N TYR A 62 1.53 -1.94 13.14
CA TYR A 62 1.38 -1.24 11.87
C TYR A 62 2.65 -0.49 11.48
N ALA A 63 2.87 -0.30 10.17
CA ALA A 63 3.91 0.60 9.71
C ALA A 63 3.35 1.62 8.72
N VAL A 64 3.74 2.87 8.93
CA VAL A 64 3.32 4.04 8.16
C VAL A 64 4.53 4.86 7.71
N ALA A 65 4.34 5.95 6.97
CA ALA A 65 5.41 6.76 6.44
C ALA A 65 5.60 8.08 7.21
N THR A 66 4.56 8.63 7.81
CA THR A 66 4.56 9.95 8.46
C THR A 66 3.95 9.91 9.86
N ALA A 67 4.23 10.94 10.66
CA ALA A 67 3.65 11.09 11.99
C ALA A 67 2.13 11.26 11.94
N GLU A 68 1.64 12.01 10.95
CA GLU A 68 0.21 12.26 10.75
C GLU A 68 -0.57 10.97 10.50
N GLU A 69 -0.03 10.08 9.64
CA GLU A 69 -0.62 8.75 9.42
C GLU A 69 -0.68 7.92 10.72
N ALA A 70 0.39 7.99 11.54
CA ALA A 70 0.45 7.27 12.81
C ALA A 70 -0.56 7.82 13.82
N LEU A 71 -0.65 9.14 13.95
CA LEU A 71 -1.60 9.82 14.85
C LEU A 71 -3.05 9.53 14.47
N ILE A 72 -3.39 9.53 13.18
CA ILE A 72 -4.73 9.12 12.70
C ILE A 72 -5.09 7.71 13.17
N LEU A 73 -4.17 6.75 13.09
CA LEU A 73 -4.41 5.39 13.58
C LEU A 73 -4.60 5.37 15.10
N ARG A 74 -3.78 6.10 15.83
CA ARG A 74 -3.86 6.15 17.29
C ARG A 74 -5.17 6.79 17.74
N HIS A 75 -5.57 7.93 17.15
CA HIS A 75 -6.85 8.60 17.42
C HIS A 75 -8.06 7.74 16.99
N ALA A 76 -7.89 6.85 16.01
CA ALA A 76 -8.92 5.87 15.65
C ALA A 76 -9.03 4.68 16.62
N GLY A 77 -8.23 4.68 17.72
CA GLY A 77 -8.28 3.71 18.82
C GLY A 77 -7.36 2.50 18.67
N MET A 78 -6.40 2.51 17.73
CA MET A 78 -5.45 1.41 17.57
C MET A 78 -4.47 1.37 18.74
N GLN A 79 -4.31 0.21 19.37
CA GLN A 79 -3.42 -0.01 20.54
C GLN A 79 -2.09 -0.68 20.18
N LYS A 80 -2.08 -1.50 19.11
CA LYS A 80 -0.86 -2.18 18.66
C LYS A 80 0.25 -1.16 18.33
N PRO A 81 1.54 -1.57 18.39
CA PRO A 81 2.67 -0.72 18.01
C PRO A 81 2.51 -0.11 16.61
N ILE A 82 2.92 1.16 16.46
CA ILE A 82 2.94 1.85 15.17
C ILE A 82 4.38 2.29 14.89
N LEU A 83 4.95 1.82 13.78
CA LEU A 83 6.31 2.13 13.34
C LEU A 83 6.28 3.10 12.16
N ILE A 84 6.98 4.21 12.24
CA ILE A 84 7.22 5.10 11.11
C ILE A 84 8.51 4.68 10.39
N LEU A 85 8.38 4.31 9.11
CA LEU A 85 9.50 3.76 8.32
C LEU A 85 10.44 4.82 7.75
N GLY A 86 10.01 6.08 7.74
CA GLY A 86 10.72 7.23 7.19
C GLY A 86 11.34 8.12 8.27
N TYR A 87 11.88 9.27 7.81
CA TYR A 87 12.31 10.34 8.70
C TYR A 87 11.10 11.05 9.29
N THR A 88 11.24 11.50 10.55
CA THR A 88 10.24 12.31 11.25
C THR A 88 10.85 13.65 11.64
N PHE A 89 10.04 14.69 11.66
CA PHE A 89 10.49 16.04 11.97
C PHE A 89 10.25 16.41 13.45
N PRO A 90 11.06 17.30 14.05
CA PRO A 90 11.00 17.62 15.49
C PRO A 90 9.63 18.11 15.99
N TYR A 91 8.82 18.75 15.13
CA TYR A 91 7.50 19.25 15.52
C TYR A 91 6.52 18.15 16.00
N SER A 92 6.77 16.89 15.61
CA SER A 92 5.90 15.75 15.95
C SER A 92 6.45 14.86 17.08
N TYR A 93 7.66 15.14 17.62
CA TYR A 93 8.31 14.19 18.54
C TYR A 93 7.58 14.03 19.85
N GLU A 94 7.06 15.11 20.43
CA GLU A 94 6.33 15.04 21.70
C GLU A 94 5.03 14.26 21.55
N ASP A 95 4.26 14.51 20.48
CA ASP A 95 3.03 13.76 20.19
C ASP A 95 3.35 12.28 19.95
N MET A 96 4.40 11.98 19.20
CA MET A 96 4.82 10.60 18.93
C MET A 96 5.21 9.86 20.22
N ILE A 97 5.94 10.52 21.12
CA ILE A 97 6.34 9.93 22.40
C ILE A 97 5.12 9.74 23.29
N TRP A 98 4.22 10.73 23.32
CA TRP A 98 2.99 10.65 24.11
C TRP A 98 2.10 9.51 23.68
N GLU A 99 1.93 9.31 22.38
CA GLU A 99 1.13 8.30 21.74
C GLU A 99 1.86 6.96 21.51
N GLU A 100 3.04 6.80 22.07
CA GLU A 100 3.88 5.59 21.94
C GLU A 100 4.09 5.14 20.47
N ILE A 101 4.37 6.08 19.59
CA ILE A 101 4.70 5.82 18.18
C ILE A 101 6.22 5.61 18.05
N ARG A 102 6.65 4.60 17.29
CA ARG A 102 8.05 4.21 17.09
C ARG A 102 8.62 4.90 15.86
N PRO A 103 9.58 5.83 15.99
CA PRO A 103 10.31 6.38 14.83
C PRO A 103 11.41 5.44 14.34
N ALA A 104 11.70 5.51 13.03
CA ALA A 104 12.99 5.07 12.50
C ALA A 104 14.04 6.13 12.78
N VAL A 105 15.14 5.75 13.44
CA VAL A 105 16.25 6.64 13.83
C VAL A 105 17.53 6.22 13.14
N PHE A 106 18.26 7.19 12.57
CA PHE A 106 19.48 6.95 11.80
C PHE A 106 20.40 8.19 11.77
N ARG A 107 20.13 9.21 12.60
CA ARG A 107 20.92 10.43 12.74
C ARG A 107 21.12 10.75 14.21
N GLU A 108 22.28 11.26 14.55
CA GLU A 108 22.63 11.62 15.93
C GLU A 108 21.78 12.78 16.48
N ASP A 109 21.58 13.83 15.67
CA ASP A 109 20.74 14.95 16.03
C ASP A 109 19.28 14.54 16.27
N GLN A 110 18.76 13.63 15.45
CA GLN A 110 17.43 13.04 15.61
C GLN A 110 17.32 12.27 16.93
N ALA A 111 18.30 11.40 17.25
CA ALA A 111 18.31 10.61 18.47
C ALA A 111 18.38 11.49 19.73
N LYS A 112 19.23 12.53 19.72
CA LYS A 112 19.35 13.51 20.81
C LYS A 112 18.03 14.26 21.03
N ALA A 113 17.42 14.75 19.96
CA ALA A 113 16.14 15.47 20.05
C ALA A 113 14.99 14.60 20.59
N PHE A 114 14.92 13.31 20.19
CA PHE A 114 13.98 12.36 20.82
C PHE A 114 14.27 12.12 22.30
N SER A 115 15.54 11.99 22.67
CA SER A 115 15.96 11.83 24.07
C SER A 115 15.54 13.03 24.92
N GLU A 116 15.84 14.24 24.46
CA GLU A 116 15.46 15.48 25.14
C GLU A 116 13.95 15.61 25.32
N ALA A 117 13.19 15.30 24.27
CA ALA A 117 11.71 15.31 24.31
C ALA A 117 11.19 14.26 25.31
N ALA A 118 11.73 13.02 25.28
CA ALA A 118 11.35 11.96 26.19
C ALA A 118 11.60 12.32 27.67
N VAL A 119 12.77 12.90 27.96
CA VAL A 119 13.12 13.37 29.31
C VAL A 119 12.17 14.49 29.77
N ARG A 120 11.88 15.48 28.93
CA ARG A 120 10.91 16.55 29.26
C ARG A 120 9.53 16.01 29.62
N LEU A 121 9.08 14.98 28.88
CA LEU A 121 7.77 14.36 29.07
C LEU A 121 7.75 13.33 30.23
N GLY A 122 8.90 12.99 30.80
CA GLY A 122 9.02 11.89 31.77
C GLY A 122 8.62 10.52 31.20
N LYS A 123 8.82 10.32 29.90
CA LYS A 123 8.45 9.10 29.15
C LYS A 123 9.68 8.45 28.51
N THR A 124 9.49 7.29 27.93
CA THR A 124 10.49 6.56 27.14
C THR A 124 10.11 6.57 25.67
N ALA A 125 10.99 7.04 24.80
CA ALA A 125 10.84 6.91 23.35
C ALA A 125 11.39 5.54 22.91
N ARG A 126 10.50 4.65 22.43
CA ARG A 126 10.87 3.39 21.79
C ARG A 126 11.17 3.67 20.33
N ILE A 127 12.37 3.30 19.89
CA ILE A 127 12.84 3.60 18.54
C ILE A 127 13.31 2.35 17.81
N HIS A 128 13.29 2.39 16.46
CA HIS A 128 13.93 1.39 15.62
C HIS A 128 15.11 2.01 14.87
N ILE A 129 16.30 1.43 14.99
CA ILE A 129 17.47 1.84 14.21
C ILE A 129 17.32 1.41 12.75
N LYS A 130 17.47 2.37 11.83
CA LYS A 130 17.47 2.07 10.39
C LYS A 130 18.90 1.90 9.89
N VAL A 131 19.19 0.74 9.28
CA VAL A 131 20.47 0.42 8.64
C VAL A 131 20.33 0.48 7.12
N ASP A 132 21.27 1.08 6.42
CA ASP A 132 21.35 1.05 4.96
C ASP A 132 22.37 -0.01 4.51
N THR A 133 21.87 -1.04 3.90
CA THR A 133 22.68 -2.17 3.40
C THR A 133 22.74 -2.26 1.87
N ALA A 134 22.23 -1.30 1.14
CA ALA A 134 22.33 -1.09 -0.31
C ALA A 134 21.12 -0.36 -0.95
N MET A 135 20.12 0.05 -0.16
CA MET A 135 18.99 0.83 -0.71
C MET A 135 19.40 2.28 -1.04
N SER A 136 20.42 2.78 -0.35
CA SER A 136 21.00 4.14 -0.52
C SER A 136 19.96 5.26 -0.41
N ARG A 137 19.00 5.10 0.51
CA ARG A 137 17.90 6.05 0.73
C ARG A 137 18.00 6.74 2.08
N ILE A 138 18.01 5.99 3.16
CA ILE A 138 18.19 6.43 4.56
C ILE A 138 18.76 5.28 5.38
N GLY A 139 19.48 5.60 6.46
CA GLY A 139 20.01 4.62 7.41
C GLY A 139 21.49 4.85 7.72
N ILE A 140 21.94 4.32 8.87
CA ILE A 140 23.35 4.22 9.20
C ILE A 140 24.04 3.17 8.34
N LYS A 141 25.33 3.31 8.10
CA LYS A 141 26.13 2.27 7.42
C LYS A 141 26.36 1.08 8.35
N PRO A 142 26.46 -0.15 7.83
CA PRO A 142 26.76 -1.36 8.60
C PRO A 142 28.28 -1.52 8.83
N ASP A 143 28.91 -0.51 9.41
CA ASP A 143 30.36 -0.41 9.67
C ASP A 143 30.64 0.03 11.12
N ALA A 144 31.89 0.41 11.41
CA ALA A 144 32.32 0.83 12.74
C ALA A 144 31.64 2.15 13.20
N GLU A 145 31.37 3.08 12.27
CA GLU A 145 30.67 4.32 12.60
C GLU A 145 29.20 4.05 12.96
N GLY A 146 28.56 3.16 12.20
CA GLY A 146 27.20 2.73 12.49
C GLY A 146 27.08 1.99 13.81
N LEU A 147 28.08 1.20 14.18
CA LEU A 147 28.12 0.53 15.49
C LEU A 147 28.26 1.53 16.63
N ALA A 148 29.21 2.48 16.52
CA ALA A 148 29.40 3.53 17.50
C ALA A 148 28.13 4.41 17.67
N PHE A 149 27.41 4.67 16.57
CA PHE A 149 26.12 5.35 16.62
C PHE A 149 25.11 4.59 17.48
N ILE A 150 24.99 3.26 17.31
CA ILE A 150 24.04 2.44 18.10
C ILE A 150 24.40 2.50 19.58
N GLU A 151 25.68 2.34 19.95
CA GLU A 151 26.14 2.42 21.34
C GLU A 151 25.81 3.78 21.96
N GLN A 152 26.10 4.86 21.23
CA GLN A 152 25.77 6.23 21.66
C GLN A 152 24.27 6.40 21.90
N VAL A 153 23.42 5.94 20.98
CA VAL A 153 21.96 6.05 21.09
C VAL A 153 21.42 5.24 22.25
N MET A 154 21.96 4.04 22.49
CA MET A 154 21.58 3.20 23.65
C MET A 154 21.94 3.84 25.00
N GLY A 155 22.93 4.75 25.02
CA GLY A 155 23.34 5.52 26.20
C GLY A 155 22.49 6.75 26.46
N LEU A 156 21.64 7.19 25.54
CA LEU A 156 20.82 8.39 25.72
C LEU A 156 19.69 8.15 26.73
N PRO A 157 19.46 9.12 27.67
CA PRO A 157 18.36 9.01 28.63
C PRO A 157 16.99 9.07 27.92
N GLY A 158 16.04 8.31 28.42
CA GLY A 158 14.68 8.27 27.86
C GLY A 158 14.56 7.57 26.49
N ILE A 159 15.63 6.88 26.00
CA ILE A 159 15.61 6.11 24.77
C ILE A 159 15.64 4.60 25.07
N GLU A 160 14.77 3.87 24.39
CA GLU A 160 14.77 2.41 24.30
C GLU A 160 14.91 2.00 22.82
N VAL A 161 15.99 1.32 22.46
CA VAL A 161 16.17 0.75 21.12
C VAL A 161 15.40 -0.56 21.05
N GLU A 162 14.13 -0.49 20.64
CA GLU A 162 13.22 -1.65 20.55
C GLU A 162 13.51 -2.53 19.31
N GLY A 163 14.03 -1.91 18.25
CA GLY A 163 14.26 -2.66 17.00
C GLY A 163 15.38 -2.12 16.13
N ILE A 164 15.81 -2.97 15.19
CA ILE A 164 16.78 -2.63 14.15
C ILE A 164 16.33 -3.23 12.82
N PHE A 165 16.43 -2.46 11.72
CA PHE A 165 15.96 -2.95 10.44
C PHE A 165 16.71 -2.39 9.23
N THR A 166 16.66 -3.16 8.15
CA THR A 166 17.05 -2.70 6.81
C THR A 166 15.89 -2.88 5.82
N HIS A 167 16.09 -2.47 4.57
CA HIS A 167 15.13 -2.66 3.49
C HIS A 167 15.84 -3.15 2.24
N PHE A 168 15.33 -4.24 1.67
CA PHE A 168 15.89 -4.82 0.46
C PHE A 168 15.59 -3.96 -0.77
N ALA A 169 16.62 -3.77 -1.60
CA ALA A 169 16.50 -3.00 -2.83
C ALA A 169 15.96 -3.84 -4.00
N LYS A 170 16.26 -5.14 -4.00
CA LYS A 170 16.08 -6.06 -5.15
C LYS A 170 15.50 -7.42 -4.74
N ALA A 171 14.64 -7.46 -3.73
CA ALA A 171 14.04 -8.70 -3.27
C ALA A 171 13.04 -9.30 -4.26
N ASP A 172 12.44 -8.47 -5.10
CA ASP A 172 11.41 -8.79 -6.07
C ASP A 172 11.95 -9.10 -7.48
N GLU A 173 13.28 -8.96 -7.70
CA GLU A 173 13.94 -9.41 -8.92
C GLU A 173 14.10 -10.95 -8.93
N LYS A 174 14.12 -11.55 -10.12
CA LYS A 174 14.33 -13.00 -10.31
C LYS A 174 15.70 -13.45 -9.83
N ASP A 175 16.75 -12.66 -10.12
CA ASP A 175 18.10 -12.90 -9.61
C ASP A 175 18.22 -12.46 -8.14
N LYS A 176 18.43 -13.43 -7.26
CA LYS A 176 18.54 -13.20 -5.80
C LYS A 176 19.99 -12.88 -5.34
N THR A 177 20.96 -12.82 -6.22
CA THR A 177 22.38 -12.60 -5.86
C THR A 177 22.57 -11.30 -5.07
N ALA A 178 21.99 -10.21 -5.54
CA ALA A 178 22.10 -8.89 -4.88
C ALA A 178 21.41 -8.86 -3.51
N VAL A 179 20.21 -9.41 -3.39
CA VAL A 179 19.47 -9.41 -2.12
C VAL A 179 20.12 -10.36 -1.09
N LEU A 180 20.68 -11.49 -1.50
CA LEU A 180 21.41 -12.41 -0.61
C LEU A 180 22.71 -11.76 -0.10
N LYS A 181 23.44 -11.02 -0.93
CA LYS A 181 24.57 -10.21 -0.49
C LYS A 181 24.15 -9.16 0.52
N GLN A 182 23.06 -8.45 0.26
CA GLN A 182 22.49 -7.45 1.18
C GLN A 182 22.08 -8.08 2.53
N LEU A 183 21.48 -9.27 2.50
CA LEU A 183 21.13 -10.03 3.71
C LEU A 183 22.38 -10.42 4.50
N SER A 184 23.42 -10.94 3.84
CA SER A 184 24.68 -11.31 4.47
C SER A 184 25.37 -10.12 5.16
N ILE A 185 25.38 -8.95 4.52
CA ILE A 185 25.89 -7.70 5.12
C ILE A 185 25.08 -7.35 6.40
N TYR A 186 23.77 -7.44 6.32
CA TYR A 186 22.92 -7.14 7.45
C TYR A 186 23.12 -8.11 8.63
N GLN A 187 23.17 -9.40 8.35
CA GLN A 187 23.40 -10.45 9.37
C GLN A 187 24.77 -10.31 10.03
N ALA A 188 25.83 -10.04 9.25
CA ALA A 188 27.16 -9.79 9.79
C ALA A 188 27.20 -8.55 10.70
N PHE A 189 26.45 -7.50 10.35
CA PHE A 189 26.33 -6.31 11.17
C PHE A 189 25.56 -6.58 12.47
N LEU A 190 24.44 -7.29 12.40
CA LEU A 190 23.68 -7.70 13.59
C LEU A 190 24.53 -8.48 14.59
N LYS A 191 25.37 -9.41 14.09
CA LYS A 191 26.29 -10.18 14.94
C LYS A 191 27.26 -9.25 15.68
N LYS A 192 27.84 -8.24 15.00
CA LYS A 192 28.72 -7.24 15.64
C LYS A 192 27.95 -6.44 16.68
N VAL A 193 26.72 -6.02 16.40
CA VAL A 193 25.86 -5.32 17.38
C VAL A 193 25.64 -6.17 18.62
N GLU A 194 25.34 -7.46 18.46
CA GLU A 194 25.14 -8.42 19.58
C GLU A 194 26.42 -8.63 20.42
N GLU A 195 27.58 -8.65 19.77
CA GLU A 195 28.90 -8.84 20.43
C GLU A 195 29.36 -7.59 21.17
N THR A 196 28.94 -6.39 20.74
CA THR A 196 29.48 -5.11 21.24
C THR A 196 28.52 -4.42 22.18
N CYS A 197 27.22 -4.40 21.86
CA CYS A 197 26.23 -3.66 22.63
C CYS A 197 25.87 -4.39 23.95
N THR A 198 25.78 -3.63 25.02
CA THR A 198 25.45 -4.17 26.37
C THR A 198 23.98 -4.54 26.56
N LYS A 199 23.11 -3.99 25.69
CA LYS A 199 21.66 -4.23 25.71
C LYS A 199 21.26 -4.96 24.43
N GLU A 200 20.40 -5.95 24.54
CA GLU A 200 19.81 -6.65 23.39
C GLU A 200 18.81 -5.75 22.65
N ILE A 201 18.82 -5.81 21.31
CA ILE A 201 17.77 -5.24 20.47
C ILE A 201 16.81 -6.38 20.10
N PRO A 202 15.59 -6.42 20.68
CA PRO A 202 14.71 -7.57 20.57
C PRO A 202 14.11 -7.77 19.18
N LEU A 203 13.85 -6.69 18.42
CA LEU A 203 13.16 -6.79 17.13
C LEU A 203 14.13 -6.57 15.97
N LYS A 204 14.31 -7.60 15.15
CA LYS A 204 15.18 -7.58 13.96
C LYS A 204 14.35 -7.88 12.72
N HIS A 205 14.38 -6.98 11.72
CA HIS A 205 13.58 -7.17 10.52
C HIS A 205 14.20 -6.60 9.25
N CYS A 206 14.09 -7.37 8.16
CA CYS A 206 14.55 -6.96 6.83
C CYS A 206 13.54 -7.31 5.72
N SER A 207 12.81 -8.43 5.81
CA SER A 207 11.85 -8.87 4.81
C SER A 207 10.74 -7.86 4.58
N ASN A 208 10.54 -7.50 3.32
CA ASN A 208 9.35 -6.86 2.76
C ASN A 208 8.43 -7.95 2.15
N SER A 209 7.40 -7.57 1.39
CA SER A 209 6.50 -8.53 0.71
C SER A 209 7.24 -9.58 -0.10
N ALA A 210 8.22 -9.19 -0.93
CA ALA A 210 9.01 -10.13 -1.73
C ALA A 210 9.88 -11.05 -0.86
N GLY A 211 10.45 -10.52 0.23
CA GLY A 211 11.19 -11.32 1.21
C GLY A 211 10.30 -12.36 1.90
N ILE A 212 9.06 -12.01 2.25
CA ILE A 212 8.08 -12.96 2.81
C ILE A 212 7.77 -14.07 1.81
N LEU A 213 7.64 -13.73 0.52
CA LEU A 213 7.29 -14.70 -0.52
C LEU A 213 8.42 -15.68 -0.82
N GLU A 214 9.67 -15.21 -0.94
CA GLU A 214 10.75 -15.97 -1.61
C GLU A 214 12.06 -16.09 -0.81
N LEU A 215 12.17 -15.46 0.37
CA LEU A 215 13.41 -15.43 1.15
C LEU A 215 13.19 -15.87 2.60
N PRO A 216 12.85 -17.15 2.85
CA PRO A 216 12.57 -17.64 4.21
C PRO A 216 13.72 -17.40 5.19
N GLN A 217 14.99 -17.44 4.70
CA GLN A 217 16.19 -17.15 5.51
C GLN A 217 16.31 -15.68 5.94
N ALA A 218 15.53 -14.77 5.35
CA ALA A 218 15.48 -13.36 5.71
C ALA A 218 14.34 -13.04 6.70
N ASN A 219 13.46 -14.00 6.95
CA ASN A 219 12.35 -13.82 7.89
C ASN A 219 12.86 -14.01 9.33
N MET A 220 13.30 -12.90 9.93
CA MET A 220 13.76 -12.85 11.31
C MET A 220 12.56 -12.94 12.26
N ASN A 221 12.61 -12.32 13.44
CA ASN A 221 11.48 -12.36 14.38
C ASN A 221 10.34 -11.41 13.99
N LEU A 222 10.56 -10.50 12.98
CA LEU A 222 9.56 -9.58 12.48
C LEU A 222 9.68 -9.41 10.96
N VAL A 223 8.57 -9.42 10.23
CA VAL A 223 8.49 -9.17 8.79
C VAL A 223 7.49 -8.07 8.46
N ARG A 224 7.63 -7.40 7.31
CA ARG A 224 6.77 -6.28 6.92
C ARG A 224 5.95 -6.61 5.68
N ALA A 225 4.67 -6.91 5.88
CA ALA A 225 3.69 -7.15 4.83
C ALA A 225 3.24 -5.81 4.22
N GLY A 226 3.67 -5.55 2.99
CA GLY A 226 3.28 -4.39 2.19
C GLY A 226 2.25 -4.76 1.14
N ILE A 227 2.63 -4.73 -0.13
CA ILE A 227 1.72 -4.89 -1.26
C ILE A 227 0.95 -6.23 -1.27
N THR A 228 1.54 -7.30 -0.75
CA THR A 228 0.89 -8.61 -0.61
C THR A 228 -0.30 -8.60 0.35
N LEU A 229 -0.33 -7.68 1.33
CA LEU A 229 -1.50 -7.45 2.19
C LEU A 229 -2.74 -7.11 1.35
N TYR A 230 -2.55 -6.38 0.26
CA TYR A 230 -3.62 -5.93 -0.65
C TYR A 230 -3.91 -6.91 -1.79
N GLY A 231 -3.29 -8.10 -1.75
CA GLY A 231 -3.49 -9.14 -2.76
C GLY A 231 -2.84 -8.83 -4.10
N LEU A 232 -1.83 -7.95 -4.09
CA LEU A 232 -1.07 -7.54 -5.27
C LEU A 232 0.37 -8.09 -5.20
N TRP A 233 1.00 -8.25 -6.35
CA TRP A 233 2.34 -8.80 -6.46
C TRP A 233 3.41 -7.71 -6.46
N PRO A 234 4.56 -7.94 -5.79
CA PRO A 234 5.66 -6.97 -5.74
C PRO A 234 6.22 -6.60 -7.11
N SER A 235 6.29 -7.58 -8.02
CA SER A 235 6.70 -7.41 -9.42
C SER A 235 6.20 -8.59 -10.27
N ASN A 236 6.45 -8.53 -11.57
CA ASN A 236 6.16 -9.66 -12.47
C ASN A 236 7.21 -10.78 -12.39
N GLU A 237 8.33 -10.57 -11.69
CA GLU A 237 9.43 -11.53 -11.58
C GLU A 237 9.31 -12.47 -10.37
N VAL A 238 8.45 -12.12 -9.38
CA VAL A 238 8.21 -13.00 -8.23
C VAL A 238 7.35 -14.20 -8.61
N LYS A 239 7.56 -15.32 -7.93
CA LYS A 239 6.70 -16.50 -8.06
C LYS A 239 5.31 -16.21 -7.51
N LYS A 240 4.30 -16.43 -8.34
CA LYS A 240 2.89 -16.18 -8.01
C LYS A 240 2.20 -17.44 -7.46
N GLU A 241 2.83 -18.12 -6.48
CA GLU A 241 2.35 -19.39 -5.91
C GLU A 241 1.43 -19.19 -4.69
N MET A 242 1.56 -18.06 -3.97
CA MET A 242 0.71 -17.77 -2.82
C MET A 242 -0.71 -17.41 -3.31
N PRO A 243 -1.78 -17.99 -2.75
CA PRO A 243 -3.15 -17.74 -3.22
C PRO A 243 -3.68 -16.38 -2.72
N LEU A 244 -3.04 -15.30 -3.14
CA LEU A 244 -3.44 -13.94 -2.78
C LEU A 244 -4.79 -13.58 -3.42
N LYS A 245 -5.61 -12.84 -2.68
CA LYS A 245 -6.89 -12.29 -3.15
C LYS A 245 -6.78 -10.78 -3.29
N PRO A 246 -7.02 -10.19 -4.48
CA PRO A 246 -7.12 -8.74 -4.62
C PRO A 246 -8.16 -8.16 -3.67
N VAL A 247 -7.78 -7.08 -2.96
CA VAL A 247 -8.62 -6.47 -1.92
C VAL A 247 -9.53 -5.39 -2.51
N MET A 248 -9.06 -4.66 -3.53
CA MET A 248 -9.83 -3.56 -4.12
C MET A 248 -10.51 -3.98 -5.42
N SER A 249 -11.79 -3.64 -5.55
CA SER A 249 -12.46 -3.50 -6.84
C SER A 249 -12.95 -2.06 -7.02
N LEU A 250 -12.93 -1.56 -8.26
CA LEU A 250 -13.37 -0.22 -8.60
C LEU A 250 -14.55 -0.32 -9.58
N LYS A 251 -15.69 0.21 -9.19
CA LYS A 251 -16.93 0.14 -9.96
C LYS A 251 -17.54 1.51 -10.20
N SER A 252 -18.28 1.62 -11.29
CA SER A 252 -19.02 2.81 -11.71
C SER A 252 -20.30 2.38 -12.43
N HIS A 253 -21.01 3.32 -13.05
CA HIS A 253 -22.22 3.05 -13.83
C HIS A 253 -22.23 3.84 -15.12
N VAL A 254 -22.92 3.33 -16.13
CA VAL A 254 -23.16 4.05 -17.39
C VAL A 254 -24.08 5.25 -17.11
N VAL A 255 -23.68 6.46 -17.54
CA VAL A 255 -24.50 7.66 -17.34
C VAL A 255 -25.15 8.18 -18.62
N TYR A 256 -24.69 7.73 -19.78
CA TYR A 256 -25.27 8.13 -21.05
C TYR A 256 -24.91 7.12 -22.15
N VAL A 257 -25.86 6.83 -23.03
CA VAL A 257 -25.65 5.97 -24.22
C VAL A 257 -26.12 6.72 -25.45
N LYS A 258 -25.34 6.70 -26.50
CA LYS A 258 -25.68 7.33 -27.79
C LYS A 258 -25.15 6.54 -28.98
N THR A 259 -25.86 6.63 -30.09
CA THR A 259 -25.37 6.18 -31.39
C THR A 259 -24.60 7.32 -32.07
N ILE A 260 -23.48 7.01 -32.69
CA ILE A 260 -22.70 7.92 -33.51
C ILE A 260 -22.55 7.36 -34.92
N GLU A 261 -22.52 8.23 -35.90
CA GLU A 261 -22.37 7.84 -37.30
C GLU A 261 -20.89 7.73 -37.69
N LYS A 262 -20.60 7.05 -38.80
CA LYS A 262 -19.26 6.98 -39.40
C LYS A 262 -18.60 8.35 -39.53
N GLY A 263 -17.33 8.45 -39.19
CA GLY A 263 -16.55 9.69 -39.21
C GLY A 263 -16.73 10.59 -38.01
N THR A 264 -17.63 10.24 -37.06
CA THR A 264 -17.78 11.02 -35.82
C THR A 264 -16.55 10.88 -34.95
N GLN A 265 -15.96 12.01 -34.55
CA GLN A 265 -14.83 12.03 -33.63
C GLN A 265 -15.26 12.04 -32.18
N VAL A 266 -14.49 11.33 -31.31
CA VAL A 266 -14.79 11.18 -29.87
C VAL A 266 -13.69 11.76 -29.01
N SER A 267 -14.10 12.51 -27.98
CA SER A 267 -13.25 13.08 -26.94
C SER A 267 -12.29 14.19 -27.42
N TYR A 268 -11.45 14.70 -26.49
CA TYR A 268 -10.48 15.74 -26.75
C TYR A 268 -9.51 15.37 -27.88
N GLY A 269 -9.39 16.28 -28.86
CA GLY A 269 -8.51 16.11 -30.03
C GLY A 269 -8.97 15.08 -31.04
N GLY A 270 -10.21 14.56 -30.91
CA GLY A 270 -10.80 13.65 -31.90
C GLY A 270 -9.94 12.40 -32.17
N THR A 271 -9.23 11.88 -31.15
CA THR A 271 -8.23 10.81 -31.35
C THR A 271 -8.84 9.45 -31.71
N TYR A 272 -10.14 9.30 -31.59
CA TYR A 272 -10.91 8.19 -32.12
C TYR A 272 -11.90 8.75 -33.14
N GLU A 273 -11.95 8.15 -34.31
CA GLU A 273 -12.94 8.41 -35.33
C GLU A 273 -13.72 7.12 -35.63
N ALA A 274 -15.03 7.21 -35.58
CA ALA A 274 -15.89 6.04 -35.76
C ALA A 274 -15.75 5.47 -37.19
N PRO A 275 -15.27 4.22 -37.37
CA PRO A 275 -15.08 3.63 -38.71
C PRO A 275 -16.40 3.32 -39.43
N GLU A 276 -17.45 3.16 -38.65
CA GLU A 276 -18.82 2.90 -39.09
C GLU A 276 -19.76 3.38 -37.97
N LYS A 277 -21.07 3.11 -38.07
CA LYS A 277 -22.03 3.40 -37.02
C LYS A 277 -21.69 2.64 -35.74
N ARG A 278 -21.57 3.34 -34.60
CA ARG A 278 -21.20 2.78 -33.30
C ARG A 278 -22.14 3.22 -32.19
N VAL A 279 -22.23 2.42 -31.13
CA VAL A 279 -22.93 2.80 -29.89
C VAL A 279 -21.88 3.06 -28.82
N ILE A 280 -21.92 4.26 -28.23
CA ILE A 280 -20.94 4.74 -27.27
C ILE A 280 -21.61 4.98 -25.93
N ALA A 281 -21.05 4.43 -24.86
CA ALA A 281 -21.44 4.70 -23.48
C ALA A 281 -20.46 5.66 -22.80
N THR A 282 -20.96 6.55 -21.95
CA THR A 282 -20.15 7.47 -21.14
C THR A 282 -20.10 6.98 -19.70
N ILE A 283 -18.90 6.92 -19.15
CA ILE A 283 -18.61 6.49 -17.78
C ILE A 283 -18.11 7.72 -16.98
N PRO A 284 -18.71 8.04 -15.81
CA PRO A 284 -18.41 9.25 -15.03
C PRO A 284 -17.18 9.09 -14.14
N VAL A 285 -16.07 8.65 -14.73
CA VAL A 285 -14.77 8.46 -14.08
C VAL A 285 -13.68 9.03 -14.96
N GLY A 286 -12.66 9.62 -14.36
CA GLY A 286 -11.55 10.18 -15.14
C GLY A 286 -10.25 10.26 -14.32
N TYR A 287 -9.26 11.01 -14.87
CA TYR A 287 -7.96 11.10 -14.19
C TYR A 287 -8.03 11.92 -12.89
N GLY A 288 -9.06 12.74 -12.68
CA GLY A 288 -9.35 13.39 -11.39
C GLY A 288 -9.72 12.39 -10.28
N ASP A 289 -10.18 11.20 -10.65
CA ASP A 289 -10.46 10.08 -9.74
C ASP A 289 -9.23 9.15 -9.55
N GLY A 290 -8.12 9.45 -10.25
CA GLY A 290 -6.93 8.59 -10.26
C GLY A 290 -6.91 7.54 -11.38
N TYR A 291 -7.94 7.50 -12.24
CA TYR A 291 -7.98 6.57 -13.37
C TYR A 291 -7.02 7.04 -14.50
N PRO A 292 -6.04 6.21 -14.92
CA PRO A 292 -4.93 6.71 -15.74
C PRO A 292 -5.35 7.26 -17.10
N ARG A 293 -4.95 8.51 -17.41
CA ARG A 293 -5.17 9.10 -18.74
C ARG A 293 -4.48 8.32 -19.87
N LEU A 294 -3.39 7.60 -19.57
CA LEU A 294 -2.64 6.77 -20.52
C LEU A 294 -3.40 5.52 -20.98
N LEU A 295 -4.54 5.19 -20.37
CA LEU A 295 -5.46 4.15 -20.86
C LEU A 295 -6.26 4.59 -22.10
N SER A 296 -6.19 5.86 -22.52
CA SER A 296 -6.84 6.39 -23.72
C SER A 296 -6.51 5.54 -24.95
N GLY A 297 -7.52 4.99 -25.59
CA GLY A 297 -7.39 4.13 -26.78
C GLY A 297 -6.65 2.80 -26.59
N LYS A 298 -6.34 2.42 -25.35
CA LYS A 298 -5.63 1.17 -25.00
C LYS A 298 -6.37 0.32 -23.98
N GLY A 299 -7.04 0.98 -23.04
CA GLY A 299 -7.75 0.32 -21.96
C GLY A 299 -9.15 -0.13 -22.36
N TYR A 300 -9.77 -0.87 -21.46
CA TYR A 300 -11.16 -1.29 -21.54
C TYR A 300 -11.77 -1.38 -20.14
N VAL A 301 -13.07 -1.40 -20.08
CA VAL A 301 -13.84 -1.70 -18.87
C VAL A 301 -14.69 -2.96 -19.11
N LEU A 302 -15.30 -3.50 -18.05
CA LEU A 302 -16.25 -4.61 -18.19
C LEU A 302 -17.67 -4.09 -17.97
N ILE A 303 -18.58 -4.51 -18.84
CA ILE A 303 -20.02 -4.29 -18.74
C ILE A 303 -20.68 -5.61 -19.15
N HIS A 304 -21.59 -6.15 -18.32
CA HIS A 304 -22.26 -7.43 -18.54
C HIS A 304 -21.30 -8.60 -18.84
N GLY A 305 -20.14 -8.63 -18.13
CA GLY A 305 -19.13 -9.68 -18.32
C GLY A 305 -18.36 -9.60 -19.64
N LYS A 306 -18.41 -8.47 -20.36
CA LYS A 306 -17.74 -8.27 -21.64
C LYS A 306 -16.86 -7.02 -21.63
N ARG A 307 -15.83 -7.01 -22.46
CA ARG A 307 -14.89 -5.90 -22.59
C ARG A 307 -15.45 -4.80 -23.48
N ALA A 308 -15.56 -3.58 -22.95
CA ALA A 308 -15.89 -2.36 -23.65
C ALA A 308 -14.63 -1.50 -23.79
N PRO A 309 -14.04 -1.35 -25.01
CA PRO A 309 -12.80 -0.59 -25.20
C PRO A 309 -13.02 0.90 -25.00
N ILE A 310 -12.03 1.57 -24.41
CA ILE A 310 -12.02 3.02 -24.21
C ILE A 310 -11.82 3.70 -25.57
N THR A 311 -12.76 4.56 -25.96
CA THR A 311 -12.76 5.30 -27.23
C THR A 311 -12.41 6.78 -26.99
N GLY A 312 -11.37 7.25 -27.66
CA GLY A 312 -10.83 8.59 -27.47
C GLY A 312 -10.07 8.73 -26.16
N ARG A 313 -9.87 9.99 -25.70
CA ARG A 313 -9.10 10.30 -24.51
C ARG A 313 -9.93 10.18 -23.23
N VAL A 314 -9.32 9.63 -22.18
CA VAL A 314 -9.84 9.75 -20.80
C VAL A 314 -9.74 11.22 -20.39
N CYS A 315 -10.88 11.82 -19.99
CA CYS A 315 -10.99 13.19 -19.52
C CYS A 315 -10.79 13.28 -17.99
N MET A 316 -10.94 14.47 -17.42
CA MET A 316 -10.78 14.66 -15.97
C MET A 316 -11.82 13.89 -15.17
N ASP A 317 -13.07 13.90 -15.62
CA ASP A 317 -14.23 13.40 -14.87
C ASP A 317 -15.00 12.30 -15.58
N GLN A 318 -14.73 12.04 -16.87
CA GLN A 318 -15.48 11.09 -17.69
C GLN A 318 -14.59 10.50 -18.79
N PHE A 319 -14.99 9.34 -19.30
CA PHE A 319 -14.48 8.78 -20.55
C PHE A 319 -15.57 7.99 -21.26
N MET A 320 -15.32 7.66 -22.53
CA MET A 320 -16.26 6.95 -23.39
C MET A 320 -15.73 5.56 -23.73
N VAL A 321 -16.66 4.62 -23.90
CA VAL A 321 -16.36 3.24 -24.31
C VAL A 321 -17.28 2.83 -25.46
N ASP A 322 -16.79 1.99 -26.36
CA ASP A 322 -17.59 1.39 -27.42
C ASP A 322 -18.34 0.17 -26.85
N VAL A 323 -19.67 0.20 -26.96
CA VAL A 323 -20.56 -0.86 -26.47
C VAL A 323 -21.34 -1.53 -27.60
N THR A 324 -20.97 -1.28 -28.85
CA THR A 324 -21.70 -1.76 -30.03
C THR A 324 -21.91 -3.27 -29.99
N ASP A 325 -20.87 -4.04 -29.65
CA ASP A 325 -20.88 -5.49 -29.68
C ASP A 325 -21.40 -6.16 -28.38
N ILE A 326 -21.79 -5.34 -27.40
CA ILE A 326 -22.26 -5.86 -26.09
C ILE A 326 -23.69 -5.43 -25.72
N MET A 327 -24.39 -4.81 -26.69
CA MET A 327 -25.79 -4.41 -26.50
C MET A 327 -26.71 -5.58 -26.06
N PRO A 328 -27.78 -5.30 -25.28
CA PRO A 328 -28.21 -3.97 -24.85
C PRO A 328 -27.41 -3.45 -23.67
N VAL A 329 -27.03 -2.17 -23.72
CA VAL A 329 -26.43 -1.41 -22.60
C VAL A 329 -27.28 -0.18 -22.37
N ALA A 330 -27.59 0.11 -21.12
CA ALA A 330 -28.46 1.21 -20.70
C ALA A 330 -27.80 2.08 -19.65
N MET A 331 -28.33 3.28 -19.45
CA MET A 331 -27.99 4.14 -18.31
C MET A 331 -28.30 3.39 -17.00
N GLY A 332 -27.36 3.42 -16.04
CA GLY A 332 -27.45 2.72 -14.76
C GLY A 332 -26.79 1.32 -14.76
N ASP A 333 -26.39 0.79 -15.90
CA ASP A 333 -25.66 -0.48 -15.95
C ASP A 333 -24.32 -0.36 -15.23
N GLU A 334 -23.98 -1.37 -14.41
CA GLU A 334 -22.72 -1.42 -13.67
C GLU A 334 -21.51 -1.55 -14.61
N VAL A 335 -20.45 -0.83 -14.30
CA VAL A 335 -19.19 -0.82 -15.02
C VAL A 335 -18.07 -1.22 -14.07
N THR A 336 -17.36 -2.30 -14.38
CA THR A 336 -16.18 -2.71 -13.62
C THR A 336 -14.92 -2.15 -14.27
N LEU A 337 -14.21 -1.27 -13.52
CA LEU A 337 -12.94 -0.68 -13.92
C LEU A 337 -11.75 -1.49 -13.40
N ILE A 338 -11.87 -2.05 -12.20
CA ILE A 338 -10.93 -2.97 -11.57
C ILE A 338 -11.77 -4.04 -10.87
N GLY A 339 -11.45 -5.31 -11.06
CA GLY A 339 -12.16 -6.41 -10.43
C GLY A 339 -12.71 -7.42 -11.44
N THR A 340 -13.70 -8.20 -11.02
CA THR A 340 -14.30 -9.28 -11.80
C THR A 340 -15.73 -8.92 -12.19
N ASP A 341 -16.13 -9.26 -13.42
CA ASP A 341 -17.49 -9.19 -13.91
C ASP A 341 -17.75 -10.46 -14.77
N GLY A 342 -18.61 -11.35 -14.28
CA GLY A 342 -18.81 -12.66 -14.88
C GLY A 342 -17.51 -13.49 -14.93
N ALA A 343 -17.12 -13.91 -16.13
CA ALA A 343 -15.88 -14.67 -16.37
C ALA A 343 -14.66 -13.76 -16.65
N GLU A 344 -14.88 -12.47 -16.89
CA GLU A 344 -13.83 -11.51 -17.23
C GLU A 344 -13.29 -10.82 -15.98
N LYS A 345 -12.01 -10.38 -16.05
CA LYS A 345 -11.32 -9.70 -14.95
C LYS A 345 -10.41 -8.62 -15.47
N ILE A 346 -10.37 -7.51 -14.76
CA ILE A 346 -9.36 -6.45 -14.92
C ILE A 346 -8.56 -6.37 -13.62
N THR A 347 -7.26 -6.67 -13.68
CA THR A 347 -6.38 -6.55 -12.51
C THR A 347 -5.67 -5.21 -12.49
N MET A 348 -5.21 -4.82 -11.31
CA MET A 348 -4.44 -3.58 -11.13
C MET A 348 -3.09 -3.66 -11.87
N GLU A 349 -2.47 -4.84 -11.93
CA GLU A 349 -1.26 -5.09 -12.69
C GLU A 349 -1.50 -4.89 -14.20
N GLN A 350 -2.60 -5.43 -14.75
CA GLN A 350 -2.95 -5.24 -16.18
C GLN A 350 -3.14 -3.77 -16.53
N LEU A 351 -3.84 -3.01 -15.68
CA LEU A 351 -3.99 -1.56 -15.88
C LEU A 351 -2.67 -0.82 -15.75
N GLY A 352 -1.84 -1.23 -14.80
CA GLY A 352 -0.48 -0.73 -14.64
C GLY A 352 0.34 -0.92 -15.92
N ASP A 353 0.41 -2.15 -16.42
CA ASP A 353 1.15 -2.48 -17.65
C ASP A 353 0.63 -1.69 -18.87
N LEU A 354 -0.70 -1.60 -19.06
CA LEU A 354 -1.32 -0.84 -20.15
C LEU A 354 -1.05 0.67 -20.07
N SER A 355 -0.97 1.21 -18.87
CA SER A 355 -0.76 2.64 -18.62
C SER A 355 0.69 3.04 -18.42
N GLY A 356 1.62 2.06 -18.36
CA GLY A 356 3.03 2.31 -18.03
C GLY A 356 3.24 2.77 -16.59
N ARG A 357 2.32 2.41 -15.69
CA ARG A 357 2.40 2.69 -14.25
C ARG A 357 2.67 1.42 -13.46
N PHE A 358 3.29 1.59 -12.31
CA PHE A 358 3.45 0.49 -11.37
C PHE A 358 2.16 0.25 -10.56
N ASN A 359 1.82 -1.00 -10.26
CA ASN A 359 0.58 -1.33 -9.56
C ASN A 359 0.47 -0.67 -8.16
N TYR A 360 1.59 -0.45 -7.45
CA TYR A 360 1.63 0.31 -6.19
C TYR A 360 1.20 1.77 -6.39
N GLU A 361 1.72 2.42 -7.44
CA GLU A 361 1.37 3.78 -7.81
C GLU A 361 -0.12 3.87 -8.13
N LEU A 362 -0.60 2.97 -8.99
CA LEU A 362 -2.00 2.95 -9.39
C LEU A 362 -2.95 2.78 -8.20
N ALA A 363 -2.62 1.90 -7.25
CA ALA A 363 -3.41 1.72 -6.04
C ALA A 363 -3.46 3.01 -5.18
N CYS A 364 -2.31 3.67 -5.01
CA CYS A 364 -2.21 4.90 -4.22
C CYS A 364 -2.89 6.10 -4.91
N ASP A 365 -2.94 6.10 -6.25
CA ASP A 365 -3.48 7.19 -7.06
C ASP A 365 -5.01 7.24 -7.09
N ILE A 366 -5.71 6.16 -6.69
CA ILE A 366 -7.17 6.21 -6.53
C ILE A 366 -7.50 7.32 -5.52
N SER A 367 -7.98 8.45 -6.06
CA SER A 367 -8.02 9.71 -5.34
C SER A 367 -9.06 9.71 -4.20
N LYS A 368 -8.98 10.73 -3.34
CA LYS A 368 -9.97 10.96 -2.26
C LYS A 368 -11.36 11.33 -2.80
N ARG A 369 -11.51 11.65 -4.10
CA ARG A 369 -12.82 11.80 -4.75
C ARG A 369 -13.61 10.50 -4.86
N VAL A 370 -12.93 9.37 -4.79
CA VAL A 370 -13.54 8.04 -4.86
C VAL A 370 -13.86 7.57 -3.44
N PRO A 371 -15.13 7.40 -3.07
CA PRO A 371 -15.48 6.83 -1.78
C PRO A 371 -14.99 5.38 -1.66
N ARG A 372 -14.75 4.92 -0.42
CA ARG A 372 -14.46 3.52 -0.11
C ARG A 372 -15.66 2.89 0.57
N ALA A 373 -16.08 1.74 0.10
CA ALA A 373 -17.05 0.86 0.74
C ALA A 373 -16.33 -0.39 1.26
N PHE A 374 -16.34 -0.60 2.55
CA PHE A 374 -15.68 -1.73 3.19
C PHE A 374 -16.62 -2.91 3.28
N VAL A 375 -16.23 -4.04 2.66
CA VAL A 375 -17.03 -5.25 2.57
C VAL A 375 -16.48 -6.31 3.52
N LYS A 376 -17.38 -6.95 4.26
CA LYS A 376 -17.07 -8.10 5.14
C LYS A 376 -18.22 -9.10 5.05
N ASN A 377 -17.92 -10.37 4.84
CA ASN A 377 -18.91 -11.45 4.61
C ASN A 377 -19.92 -11.11 3.48
N GLY A 378 -19.44 -10.42 2.44
CA GLY A 378 -20.29 -10.02 1.30
C GLY A 378 -21.17 -8.78 1.54
N GLU A 379 -21.14 -8.18 2.75
CA GLU A 379 -21.95 -7.01 3.11
C GLU A 379 -21.10 -5.77 3.31
N ILE A 380 -21.63 -4.60 2.94
CA ILE A 380 -20.98 -3.32 3.22
C ILE A 380 -21.14 -3.00 4.72
N VAL A 381 -20.03 -3.04 5.46
CA VAL A 381 -20.02 -2.79 6.91
C VAL A 381 -19.66 -1.35 7.27
N ALA A 382 -19.07 -0.60 6.35
CA ALA A 382 -18.73 0.81 6.53
C ALA A 382 -18.49 1.49 5.19
N THR A 383 -18.56 2.82 5.19
CA THR A 383 -18.15 3.67 4.05
C THR A 383 -17.24 4.79 4.55
N LYS A 384 -16.35 5.28 3.68
CA LYS A 384 -15.57 6.50 3.90
C LYS A 384 -15.69 7.39 2.68
N ASP A 385 -16.19 8.59 2.91
CA ASP A 385 -16.28 9.67 1.93
C ASP A 385 -15.41 10.83 2.42
N TYR A 386 -14.28 11.02 1.78
CA TYR A 386 -13.27 12.00 2.22
C TYR A 386 -13.71 13.46 2.09
N PHE A 387 -14.80 13.74 1.36
CA PHE A 387 -15.35 15.09 1.24
C PHE A 387 -16.42 15.43 2.27
N THR A 388 -16.98 14.44 2.95
CA THR A 388 -17.95 14.65 4.04
C THR A 388 -17.29 14.63 5.42
N ASP A 389 -16.06 14.18 5.52
CA ASP A 389 -15.31 14.02 6.79
C ASP A 389 -14.45 15.26 7.12
N TYR A 390 -14.81 16.44 6.61
CA TYR A 390 -14.08 17.71 6.83
C TYR A 390 -14.62 18.56 7.99
N GLU A 391 -15.57 18.06 8.77
CA GLU A 391 -16.07 18.74 9.98
C GLU A 391 -15.44 18.19 11.26
#